data_e20d7f1e8b1c6eef0a836cd6f54130c0
#
_entry.id   e20d7f1e8b1c6eef0a836cd6f54130c0
#
_cell.length_a   1.000
_cell.length_b   1.000
_cell.length_c   1.000
_cell.angle_alpha   90.00
_cell.angle_beta   90.00
_cell.angle_gamma   90.00
#
_symmetry.space_group_name_H-M   'P 1'
#
loop_
_entity.id
_entity.type
_entity.pdbx_description
1 polymer ?
#
loop_
_entity_poly.entity_id
_entity_poly.type
_entity_poly.pdbx_seq_one_letter_code
_entity_poly.pdbx_strand_id
1 'polypeptide(L)'
;MEQKINFAWPVTSSSKEEYVAFCEWMTAHKTMLESNEIAIWGAGIRGTEFSLFFKRTNYTKIFFVDSNREKWGGYINEFPIVSPDTMREKIQTGKVKILISAENSKEIEEFLEEDGYKKEEDFFTVRSNLYEKYVEEFIRPYTRDVLIMGDCEFSKISLEDTDMRNLAEMLKDELGERRAKVLAMHGMGLRSHYNLLHTQIAMGMIPKILVIMINLDTLTGKQHLLPRSQHEELLRMVYEKAHVDSKEYEEYLEIVHERKKNLQAEFFTTNKFGKRDVPSDAKSKVYFRVNYLYELDVETEGIQYLKKIIQLARENNIKVIPFVPPVNYELGERIFGADFNKRYAKN
;
A
#
# COMPACT_ATOMS: atom_id res chain seq x y z
N MET A 1 5.76 -39.28 0.16
CA MET A 1 5.23 -38.06 -0.53
C MET A 1 5.83 -36.89 0.20
N GLU A 2 6.76 -36.16 -0.39
CA GLU A 2 7.25 -34.89 0.18
C GLU A 2 6.09 -33.92 0.24
N GLN A 3 5.85 -33.39 1.41
CA GLN A 3 4.77 -32.41 1.63
C GLN A 3 5.19 -31.10 0.94
N LYS A 4 4.54 -30.76 -0.18
CA LYS A 4 4.81 -29.51 -0.89
C LYS A 4 4.51 -28.32 0.02
N ILE A 5 5.47 -27.40 0.14
CA ILE A 5 5.35 -26.23 1.03
C ILE A 5 4.46 -25.19 0.36
N ASN A 6 3.47 -24.68 1.11
CA ASN A 6 2.64 -23.57 0.68
C ASN A 6 3.30 -22.24 1.10
N PHE A 7 3.66 -21.41 0.12
CA PHE A 7 4.29 -20.11 0.31
C PHE A 7 3.30 -18.94 0.27
N ALA A 8 2.00 -19.23 0.30
CA ALA A 8 0.98 -18.18 0.33
C ALA A 8 1.16 -17.27 1.55
N TRP A 9 1.08 -15.97 1.31
CA TRP A 9 1.05 -14.99 2.39
C TRP A 9 -0.36 -14.90 2.98
N PRO A 10 -0.50 -14.56 4.26
CA PRO A 10 -1.81 -14.35 4.88
C PRO A 10 -2.41 -13.02 4.40
N VAL A 11 -2.82 -12.96 3.15
CA VAL A 11 -3.44 -11.78 2.52
C VAL A 11 -4.95 -11.93 2.62
N THR A 12 -5.61 -11.04 3.36
CA THR A 12 -7.07 -11.00 3.52
C THR A 12 -7.67 -9.71 2.95
N SER A 13 -6.83 -8.75 2.61
CA SER A 13 -7.26 -7.45 2.08
C SER A 13 -6.29 -6.95 1.01
N SER A 14 -6.77 -6.10 0.13
CA SER A 14 -5.98 -5.44 -0.90
C SER A 14 -6.46 -4.00 -1.13
N SER A 15 -5.66 -3.19 -1.82
CA SER A 15 -6.10 -1.87 -2.28
C SER A 15 -7.23 -2.03 -3.31
N LYS A 16 -8.27 -1.23 -3.16
CA LYS A 16 -9.39 -1.19 -4.11
C LYS A 16 -8.90 -0.84 -5.52
N GLU A 17 -8.00 0.11 -5.63
CA GLU A 17 -7.46 0.60 -6.89
C GLU A 17 -6.64 -0.48 -7.61
N GLU A 18 -5.86 -1.27 -6.87
CA GLU A 18 -5.14 -2.41 -7.45
C GLU A 18 -6.09 -3.49 -7.96
N TYR A 19 -7.12 -3.80 -7.18
CA TYR A 19 -8.14 -4.77 -7.60
C TYR A 19 -8.90 -4.29 -8.84
N VAL A 20 -9.30 -3.02 -8.90
CA VAL A 20 -9.98 -2.45 -10.05
C VAL A 20 -9.08 -2.47 -11.29
N ALA A 21 -7.82 -2.02 -11.16
CA ALA A 21 -6.87 -2.05 -12.27
C ALA A 21 -6.63 -3.49 -12.79
N PHE A 22 -6.60 -4.47 -11.89
CA PHE A 22 -6.51 -5.87 -12.26
C PHE A 22 -7.76 -6.35 -13.04
N CYS A 23 -8.96 -6.00 -12.59
CA CYS A 23 -10.19 -6.35 -13.27
C CYS A 23 -10.33 -5.68 -14.66
N GLU A 24 -9.91 -4.42 -14.77
CA GLU A 24 -9.83 -3.70 -16.04
C GLU A 24 -8.85 -4.37 -17.00
N TRP A 25 -7.66 -4.75 -16.51
CA TRP A 25 -6.68 -5.50 -17.29
C TRP A 25 -7.24 -6.85 -17.75
N MET A 26 -7.89 -7.62 -16.88
CA MET A 26 -8.53 -8.88 -17.26
C MET A 26 -9.61 -8.70 -18.33
N THR A 27 -10.39 -7.63 -18.21
CA THR A 27 -11.46 -7.33 -19.18
C THR A 27 -10.87 -6.98 -20.54
N ALA A 28 -9.84 -6.14 -20.57
CA ALA A 28 -9.15 -5.74 -21.79
C ALA A 28 -8.46 -6.93 -22.50
N HIS A 29 -8.00 -7.92 -21.73
CA HIS A 29 -7.26 -9.07 -22.25
C HIS A 29 -8.06 -10.38 -22.24
N LYS A 30 -9.40 -10.31 -22.22
CA LYS A 30 -10.27 -11.48 -22.08
C LYS A 30 -9.97 -12.58 -23.13
N THR A 31 -9.87 -12.23 -24.40
CA THR A 31 -9.58 -13.18 -25.48
C THR A 31 -8.22 -13.85 -25.31
N MET A 32 -7.22 -13.10 -24.87
CA MET A 32 -5.88 -13.62 -24.57
C MET A 32 -5.95 -14.61 -23.41
N LEU A 33 -6.65 -14.28 -22.33
CA LEU A 33 -6.83 -15.15 -21.16
C LEU A 33 -7.56 -16.46 -21.49
N GLU A 34 -8.57 -16.43 -22.34
CA GLU A 34 -9.29 -17.64 -22.78
C GLU A 34 -8.37 -18.66 -23.44
N SER A 35 -7.33 -18.17 -24.14
CA SER A 35 -6.44 -18.97 -25.00
C SER A 35 -5.08 -19.28 -24.38
N ASN A 36 -4.74 -18.70 -23.25
CA ASN A 36 -3.41 -18.82 -22.66
C ASN A 36 -3.46 -19.22 -21.17
N GLU A 37 -2.35 -19.72 -20.66
CA GLU A 37 -2.02 -19.88 -19.25
C GLU A 37 -1.23 -18.63 -18.79
N ILE A 38 -1.37 -18.19 -17.56
CA ILE A 38 -0.67 -17.03 -17.02
C ILE A 38 0.44 -17.45 -16.05
N ALA A 39 1.65 -17.08 -16.37
CA ALA A 39 2.81 -17.17 -15.49
C ALA A 39 2.89 -15.90 -14.63
N ILE A 40 2.57 -15.97 -13.33
CA ILE A 40 2.72 -14.84 -12.40
C ILE A 40 4.18 -14.79 -11.94
N TRP A 41 4.93 -13.80 -12.41
CA TRP A 41 6.33 -13.62 -12.01
C TRP A 41 6.43 -12.81 -10.73
N GLY A 42 6.81 -13.53 -9.66
CA GLY A 42 6.92 -13.03 -8.28
C GLY A 42 6.00 -13.77 -7.31
N ALA A 43 6.57 -14.78 -6.63
CA ALA A 43 5.89 -15.56 -5.60
C ALA A 43 5.99 -14.86 -4.22
N GLY A 44 5.57 -13.59 -4.15
CA GLY A 44 5.54 -12.74 -2.97
C GLY A 44 4.12 -12.34 -2.58
N ILE A 45 3.99 -11.28 -1.77
CA ILE A 45 2.70 -10.77 -1.29
C ILE A 45 1.80 -10.39 -2.47
N ARG A 46 2.29 -9.57 -3.40
CA ARG A 46 1.50 -9.11 -4.56
C ARG A 46 1.13 -10.25 -5.50
N GLY A 47 2.03 -11.24 -5.68
CA GLY A 47 1.68 -12.45 -6.43
C GLY A 47 0.55 -13.23 -5.76
N THR A 48 0.58 -13.36 -4.43
CA THR A 48 -0.52 -13.97 -3.67
C THR A 48 -1.83 -13.19 -3.85
N GLU A 49 -1.81 -11.86 -3.79
CA GLU A 49 -2.99 -11.03 -4.09
C GLU A 49 -3.55 -11.30 -5.49
N PHE A 50 -2.68 -11.32 -6.50
CA PHE A 50 -3.10 -11.61 -7.88
C PHE A 50 -3.74 -13.00 -8.02
N SER A 51 -3.20 -14.02 -7.33
CA SER A 51 -3.82 -15.34 -7.34
C SER A 51 -5.23 -15.34 -6.74
N LEU A 52 -5.46 -14.53 -5.69
CA LEU A 52 -6.79 -14.36 -5.09
C LEU A 52 -7.73 -13.59 -6.03
N PHE A 53 -7.24 -12.58 -6.74
CA PHE A 53 -8.02 -11.86 -7.75
C PHE A 53 -8.43 -12.78 -8.90
N PHE A 54 -7.51 -13.59 -9.41
CA PHE A 54 -7.83 -14.61 -10.41
C PHE A 54 -8.88 -15.60 -9.90
N LYS A 55 -8.74 -16.04 -8.66
CA LYS A 55 -9.71 -16.95 -8.02
C LYS A 55 -11.11 -16.35 -7.95
N ARG A 56 -11.23 -15.06 -7.59
CA ARG A 56 -12.52 -14.34 -7.56
C ARG A 56 -13.16 -14.21 -8.94
N THR A 57 -12.38 -14.17 -9.99
CA THR A 57 -12.84 -14.12 -11.38
C THR A 57 -13.02 -15.51 -12.00
N ASN A 58 -12.86 -16.58 -11.20
CA ASN A 58 -12.94 -17.98 -11.63
C ASN A 58 -11.92 -18.35 -12.73
N TYR A 59 -10.79 -17.63 -12.79
CA TYR A 59 -9.71 -17.97 -13.70
C TYR A 59 -8.64 -18.80 -12.96
N THR A 60 -8.42 -20.04 -13.43
CA THR A 60 -7.56 -21.03 -12.72
C THR A 60 -6.35 -21.46 -13.52
N LYS A 61 -6.17 -20.96 -14.75
CA LYS A 61 -5.03 -21.31 -15.61
C LYS A 61 -3.80 -20.46 -15.25
N ILE A 62 -3.31 -20.56 -14.02
CA ILE A 62 -2.14 -19.81 -13.55
C ILE A 62 -1.10 -20.69 -12.90
N PHE A 63 0.15 -20.27 -12.95
CA PHE A 63 1.24 -20.79 -12.15
C PHE A 63 2.19 -19.64 -11.78
N PHE A 64 3.06 -19.87 -10.79
CA PHE A 64 4.02 -18.87 -10.35
C PHE A 64 5.40 -19.13 -10.91
N VAL A 65 6.15 -18.05 -11.13
CA VAL A 65 7.57 -18.05 -11.43
C VAL A 65 8.29 -17.24 -10.37
N ASP A 66 9.37 -17.76 -9.82
CA ASP A 66 10.20 -17.01 -8.86
C ASP A 66 11.68 -17.33 -9.09
N SER A 67 12.55 -16.33 -8.98
CA SER A 67 14.00 -16.52 -9.08
C SER A 67 14.62 -17.20 -7.85
N ASN A 68 13.90 -17.21 -6.71
CA ASN A 68 14.35 -17.88 -5.50
C ASN A 68 14.13 -19.40 -5.61
N ARG A 69 15.24 -20.15 -5.72
CA ARG A 69 15.26 -21.63 -5.85
C ARG A 69 14.57 -22.35 -4.70
N GLU A 70 14.57 -21.78 -3.49
CA GLU A 70 13.95 -22.41 -2.32
C GLU A 70 12.43 -22.53 -2.42
N LYS A 71 11.81 -21.74 -3.31
CA LYS A 71 10.36 -21.79 -3.54
C LYS A 71 9.95 -22.80 -4.61
N TRP A 72 10.90 -23.26 -5.44
CA TRP A 72 10.58 -24.15 -6.55
C TRP A 72 10.03 -25.49 -6.09
N GLY A 73 9.01 -25.97 -6.78
CA GLY A 73 8.28 -27.17 -6.40
C GLY A 73 7.25 -26.97 -5.28
N GLY A 74 7.25 -25.82 -4.61
CA GLY A 74 6.19 -25.40 -3.71
C GLY A 74 4.99 -24.84 -4.46
N TYR A 75 4.09 -24.20 -3.73
CA TYR A 75 2.89 -23.56 -4.31
C TYR A 75 2.46 -22.33 -3.50
N ILE A 76 1.66 -21.49 -4.13
CA ILE A 76 0.89 -20.42 -3.48
C ILE A 76 -0.58 -20.78 -3.66
N ASN A 77 -1.29 -20.92 -2.53
CA ASN A 77 -2.64 -21.49 -2.52
C ASN A 77 -2.58 -22.88 -3.20
N GLU A 78 -3.20 -23.07 -4.35
CA GLU A 78 -3.19 -24.31 -5.13
C GLU A 78 -2.27 -24.27 -6.37
N PHE A 79 -1.63 -23.15 -6.65
CA PHE A 79 -0.87 -22.93 -7.87
C PHE A 79 0.62 -23.21 -7.70
N PRO A 80 1.25 -23.99 -8.58
CA PRO A 80 2.65 -24.37 -8.44
C PRO A 80 3.60 -23.20 -8.68
N ILE A 81 4.77 -23.26 -8.03
CA ILE A 81 5.89 -22.34 -8.25
C ILE A 81 6.97 -23.09 -9.04
N VAL A 82 7.34 -22.54 -10.19
CA VAL A 82 8.37 -23.11 -11.07
C VAL A 82 9.56 -22.16 -11.22
N SER A 83 10.65 -22.69 -11.79
CA SER A 83 11.82 -21.89 -12.13
C SER A 83 11.58 -21.06 -13.40
N PRO A 84 12.36 -19.98 -13.64
CA PRO A 84 12.36 -19.26 -14.91
C PRO A 84 12.65 -20.18 -16.12
N ASP A 85 13.53 -21.18 -15.97
CA ASP A 85 13.83 -22.11 -17.04
C ASP A 85 12.64 -23.00 -17.41
N THR A 86 11.94 -23.53 -16.40
CA THR A 86 10.69 -24.29 -16.62
C THR A 86 9.61 -23.43 -17.29
N MET A 87 9.53 -22.12 -16.94
CA MET A 87 8.64 -21.20 -17.61
C MET A 87 9.00 -21.06 -19.09
N ARG A 88 10.29 -20.87 -19.42
CA ARG A 88 10.76 -20.80 -20.83
C ARG A 88 10.38 -22.04 -21.63
N GLU A 89 10.58 -23.23 -21.06
CA GLU A 89 10.16 -24.49 -21.70
C GLU A 89 8.64 -24.50 -21.97
N LYS A 90 7.83 -24.08 -20.98
CA LYS A 90 6.36 -24.00 -21.15
C LYS A 90 5.96 -22.99 -22.24
N ILE A 91 6.62 -21.85 -22.34
CA ILE A 91 6.35 -20.84 -23.37
C ILE A 91 6.63 -21.41 -24.77
N GLN A 92 7.73 -22.16 -24.93
CA GLN A 92 8.07 -22.76 -26.23
C GLN A 92 7.10 -23.83 -26.70
N THR A 93 6.47 -24.53 -25.77
CA THR A 93 5.55 -25.66 -26.05
C THR A 93 4.09 -25.32 -25.95
N GLY A 94 3.72 -24.18 -25.35
CA GLY A 94 2.35 -23.81 -25.04
C GLY A 94 2.05 -22.33 -25.23
N LYS A 95 0.80 -21.98 -25.01
CA LYS A 95 0.33 -20.58 -25.00
C LYS A 95 0.39 -20.05 -23.58
N VAL A 96 1.53 -19.47 -23.23
CA VAL A 96 1.77 -18.88 -21.91
C VAL A 96 2.05 -17.38 -22.07
N LYS A 97 1.43 -16.55 -21.23
CA LYS A 97 1.71 -15.12 -21.10
C LYS A 97 2.19 -14.83 -19.69
N ILE A 98 3.03 -13.83 -19.54
CA ILE A 98 3.66 -13.48 -18.25
C ILE A 98 2.97 -12.28 -17.65
N LEU A 99 2.60 -12.36 -16.36
CA LEU A 99 2.11 -11.24 -15.57
C LEU A 99 3.10 -10.94 -14.44
N ILE A 100 3.74 -9.77 -14.48
CA ILE A 100 4.72 -9.38 -13.49
C ILE A 100 4.01 -8.84 -12.24
N SER A 101 4.27 -9.46 -11.09
CA SER A 101 3.75 -9.06 -9.78
C SER A 101 4.85 -8.58 -8.82
N ALA A 102 6.12 -8.62 -9.22
CA ALA A 102 7.23 -8.17 -8.39
C ALA A 102 7.27 -6.64 -8.24
N GLU A 103 7.69 -6.15 -7.07
CA GLU A 103 7.90 -4.71 -6.83
C GLU A 103 8.97 -4.13 -7.77
N ASN A 104 10.03 -4.87 -8.05
CA ASN A 104 11.09 -4.51 -9.00
C ASN A 104 10.72 -4.95 -10.42
N SER A 105 9.54 -4.55 -10.90
CA SER A 105 9.06 -4.94 -12.24
C SER A 105 10.03 -4.57 -13.35
N LYS A 106 10.74 -3.44 -13.21
CA LYS A 106 11.65 -2.93 -14.23
C LYS A 106 12.80 -3.88 -14.56
N GLU A 107 13.46 -4.45 -13.55
CA GLU A 107 14.53 -5.42 -13.75
C GLU A 107 14.03 -6.70 -14.47
N ILE A 108 12.80 -7.11 -14.19
CA ILE A 108 12.19 -8.28 -14.83
C ILE A 108 11.74 -7.90 -16.26
N GLU A 109 11.21 -6.71 -16.47
CA GLU A 109 10.85 -6.22 -17.80
C GLU A 109 12.10 -6.17 -18.69
N GLU A 110 13.21 -5.58 -18.23
CA GLU A 110 14.49 -5.52 -18.95
C GLU A 110 15.00 -6.93 -19.28
N PHE A 111 14.99 -7.84 -18.32
CA PHE A 111 15.40 -9.23 -18.53
C PHE A 111 14.54 -9.95 -19.58
N LEU A 112 13.22 -9.75 -19.56
CA LEU A 112 12.32 -10.37 -20.55
C LEU A 112 12.51 -9.79 -21.95
N GLU A 113 12.73 -8.47 -22.05
CA GLU A 113 13.03 -7.81 -23.32
C GLU A 113 14.37 -8.28 -23.92
N GLU A 114 15.41 -8.47 -23.09
CA GLU A 114 16.68 -9.07 -23.50
C GLU A 114 16.53 -10.51 -24.01
N ASP A 115 15.62 -11.28 -23.41
CA ASP A 115 15.27 -12.64 -23.86
C ASP A 115 14.36 -12.64 -25.12
N GLY A 116 14.02 -11.44 -25.67
CA GLY A 116 13.23 -11.28 -26.90
C GLY A 116 11.71 -11.27 -26.71
N TYR A 117 11.21 -11.25 -25.47
CA TYR A 117 9.79 -11.11 -25.19
C TYR A 117 9.35 -9.66 -25.38
N LYS A 118 8.12 -9.47 -25.84
CA LYS A 118 7.56 -8.15 -26.10
C LYS A 118 6.54 -7.74 -25.04
N LYS A 119 6.73 -6.53 -24.52
CA LYS A 119 5.78 -5.90 -23.59
C LYS A 119 4.42 -5.72 -24.27
N GLU A 120 3.33 -5.92 -23.50
CA GLU A 120 1.93 -5.87 -23.93
C GLU A 120 1.54 -6.94 -25.00
N GLU A 121 2.48 -7.82 -25.39
CA GLU A 121 2.22 -8.99 -26.23
C GLU A 121 2.47 -10.28 -25.45
N ASP A 122 3.67 -10.45 -24.87
CA ASP A 122 4.13 -11.66 -24.21
C ASP A 122 4.17 -11.52 -22.70
N PHE A 123 4.40 -10.31 -22.21
CA PHE A 123 4.34 -10.00 -20.79
C PHE A 123 3.62 -8.69 -20.49
N PHE A 124 3.05 -8.63 -19.29
CA PHE A 124 2.18 -7.55 -18.83
C PHE A 124 2.54 -7.14 -17.41
N THR A 125 2.31 -5.86 -17.11
CA THR A 125 2.41 -5.32 -15.76
C THR A 125 1.12 -4.59 -15.43
N VAL A 126 0.37 -5.06 -14.45
CA VAL A 126 -0.80 -4.31 -13.95
C VAL A 126 -0.32 -3.18 -13.05
N ARG A 127 -0.63 -1.96 -13.43
CA ARG A 127 -0.35 -0.76 -12.63
C ARG A 127 -1.66 -0.06 -12.30
N SER A 128 -1.86 0.27 -11.05
CA SER A 128 -2.95 1.13 -10.65
C SER A 128 -2.58 2.59 -10.90
N ASN A 129 -3.55 3.40 -11.28
CA ASN A 129 -3.42 4.85 -11.38
C ASN A 129 -3.73 5.53 -10.03
N LEU A 130 -3.20 4.97 -8.96
CA LEU A 130 -3.51 5.34 -7.58
C LEU A 130 -3.17 6.80 -7.29
N TYR A 131 -2.02 7.29 -7.76
CA TYR A 131 -1.60 8.66 -7.52
C TYR A 131 -2.46 9.66 -8.31
N GLU A 132 -2.76 9.36 -9.55
CA GLU A 132 -3.64 10.17 -10.39
C GLU A 132 -5.03 10.29 -9.76
N LYS A 133 -5.62 9.18 -9.33
CA LYS A 133 -6.93 9.17 -8.64
C LYS A 133 -6.89 9.95 -7.32
N TYR A 134 -5.79 9.84 -6.57
CA TYR A 134 -5.63 10.62 -5.35
C TYR A 134 -5.57 12.13 -5.65
N VAL A 135 -4.81 12.53 -6.67
CA VAL A 135 -4.70 13.93 -7.09
C VAL A 135 -6.04 14.45 -7.59
N GLU A 136 -6.77 13.67 -8.38
CA GLU A 136 -8.12 14.01 -8.83
C GLU A 136 -9.06 14.23 -7.63
N GLU A 137 -9.06 13.32 -6.66
CA GLU A 137 -9.85 13.48 -5.44
C GLU A 137 -9.39 14.70 -4.65
N PHE A 138 -8.09 14.96 -4.56
CA PHE A 138 -7.53 16.08 -3.84
C PHE A 138 -8.04 17.44 -4.38
N ILE A 139 -8.03 17.61 -5.70
CA ILE A 139 -8.48 18.86 -6.35
C ILE A 139 -9.99 18.91 -6.59
N ARG A 140 -10.71 17.79 -6.43
CA ARG A 140 -12.15 17.71 -6.67
C ARG A 140 -12.91 18.74 -5.81
N PRO A 141 -13.78 19.58 -6.41
CA PRO A 141 -14.65 20.45 -5.63
C PRO A 141 -15.63 19.65 -4.77
N TYR A 142 -15.88 20.12 -3.55
CA TYR A 142 -16.90 19.57 -2.65
C TYR A 142 -17.50 20.69 -1.78
N THR A 143 -18.55 20.41 -1.01
CA THR A 143 -19.22 21.42 -0.19
C THR A 143 -18.44 21.85 1.05
N ARG A 144 -17.26 21.27 1.26
CA ARG A 144 -16.36 21.53 2.40
C ARG A 144 -16.97 21.20 3.76
N ASP A 145 -17.95 20.28 3.79
CA ASP A 145 -18.52 19.86 5.07
C ASP A 145 -17.54 18.99 5.84
N VAL A 146 -17.03 17.93 5.22
CA VAL A 146 -16.14 16.95 5.89
C VAL A 146 -14.93 16.63 5.02
N LEU A 147 -13.74 16.79 5.59
CA LEU A 147 -12.50 16.24 5.07
C LEU A 147 -12.06 15.07 5.96
N ILE A 148 -11.79 13.92 5.37
CA ILE A 148 -11.33 12.73 6.05
C ILE A 148 -9.91 12.44 5.57
N MET A 149 -8.96 12.30 6.50
CA MET A 149 -7.56 12.03 6.20
C MET A 149 -7.11 10.77 6.93
N GLY A 150 -6.52 9.83 6.20
CA GLY A 150 -6.12 8.55 6.76
C GLY A 150 -5.07 7.83 5.93
N ASP A 151 -4.85 6.58 6.28
CA ASP A 151 -3.90 5.70 5.58
C ASP A 151 -4.62 4.59 4.77
N CYS A 152 -3.91 3.48 4.52
CA CYS A 152 -4.43 2.39 3.70
C CYS A 152 -5.71 1.72 4.24
N GLU A 153 -6.06 1.92 5.50
CA GLU A 153 -7.30 1.33 6.06
C GLU A 153 -8.56 1.88 5.38
N PHE A 154 -8.49 3.12 4.84
CA PHE A 154 -9.60 3.69 4.08
C PHE A 154 -9.68 3.21 2.63
N SER A 155 -8.59 2.72 2.05
CA SER A 155 -8.51 2.30 0.65
C SER A 155 -8.60 0.79 0.45
N LYS A 156 -8.43 0.01 1.50
CA LYS A 156 -8.48 -1.46 1.44
C LYS A 156 -9.89 -2.00 1.30
N ILE A 157 -9.98 -3.10 0.56
CA ILE A 157 -11.15 -3.99 0.48
C ILE A 157 -10.82 -5.32 1.12
N SER A 158 -11.82 -5.98 1.71
CA SER A 158 -11.69 -7.37 2.12
C SER A 158 -11.81 -8.29 0.90
N LEU A 159 -10.86 -9.22 0.75
CA LEU A 159 -10.90 -10.22 -0.32
C LEU A 159 -11.84 -11.40 -0.02
N GLU A 160 -12.33 -11.51 1.21
CA GLU A 160 -13.25 -12.53 1.68
C GLU A 160 -14.71 -12.06 1.66
N ASP A 161 -14.93 -10.74 1.60
CA ASP A 161 -16.26 -10.13 1.63
C ASP A 161 -16.93 -10.10 0.24
N THR A 162 -18.25 -10.03 0.24
CA THR A 162 -19.04 -9.77 -0.96
C THR A 162 -19.17 -8.29 -1.28
N ASP A 163 -19.17 -7.42 -0.26
CA ASP A 163 -19.12 -5.98 -0.43
C ASP A 163 -17.69 -5.53 -0.73
N MET A 164 -17.50 -5.09 -1.96
CA MET A 164 -16.20 -4.65 -2.47
C MET A 164 -15.98 -3.14 -2.31
N ARG A 165 -16.81 -2.45 -1.53
CA ARG A 165 -16.55 -1.05 -1.19
C ARG A 165 -15.47 -0.97 -0.12
N ASN A 166 -14.56 -0.02 -0.28
CA ASN A 166 -13.65 0.36 0.78
C ASN A 166 -14.32 1.33 1.77
N LEU A 167 -13.67 1.58 2.90
CA LEU A 167 -14.21 2.50 3.93
C LEU A 167 -14.45 3.91 3.38
N ALA A 168 -13.61 4.40 2.47
CA ALA A 168 -13.78 5.71 1.85
C ALA A 168 -15.07 5.78 1.02
N GLU A 169 -15.37 4.75 0.23
CA GLU A 169 -16.61 4.65 -0.55
C GLU A 169 -17.82 4.56 0.38
N MET A 170 -17.78 3.73 1.42
CA MET A 170 -18.87 3.61 2.39
C MET A 170 -19.18 4.94 3.08
N LEU A 171 -18.15 5.67 3.48
CA LEU A 171 -18.32 6.99 4.12
C LEU A 171 -18.87 8.03 3.14
N LYS A 172 -18.46 8.01 1.88
CA LYS A 172 -19.03 8.91 0.85
C LYS A 172 -20.50 8.59 0.57
N ASP A 173 -20.87 7.31 0.56
CA ASP A 173 -22.26 6.91 0.39
C ASP A 173 -23.13 7.43 1.56
N GLU A 174 -22.69 7.28 2.80
CA GLU A 174 -23.42 7.71 3.99
C GLU A 174 -23.47 9.25 4.15
N LEU A 175 -22.38 9.93 3.91
CA LEU A 175 -22.28 11.39 4.10
C LEU A 175 -22.75 12.16 2.87
N GLY A 176 -22.80 11.54 1.71
CA GLY A 176 -23.00 12.13 0.40
C GLY A 176 -21.69 12.57 -0.24
N GLU A 177 -21.42 12.08 -1.44
CA GLU A 177 -20.16 12.27 -2.16
C GLU A 177 -19.73 13.73 -2.31
N ARG A 178 -20.70 14.65 -2.49
CA ARG A 178 -20.42 16.09 -2.58
C ARG A 178 -20.06 16.72 -1.25
N ARG A 179 -20.44 16.12 -0.13
CA ARG A 179 -20.23 16.65 1.22
C ARG A 179 -18.93 16.18 1.85
N ALA A 180 -18.46 14.98 1.46
CA ALA A 180 -17.26 14.39 2.01
C ALA A 180 -16.15 14.32 0.96
N LYS A 181 -14.91 14.59 1.40
CA LYS A 181 -13.68 14.30 0.68
C LYS A 181 -12.85 13.36 1.53
N VAL A 182 -12.35 12.28 0.92
CA VAL A 182 -11.48 11.31 1.61
C VAL A 182 -10.11 11.34 0.94
N LEU A 183 -9.10 11.68 1.71
CA LEU A 183 -7.69 11.71 1.32
C LEU A 183 -6.95 10.65 2.12
N ALA A 184 -6.77 9.49 1.53
CA ALA A 184 -6.13 8.35 2.17
C ALA A 184 -5.19 7.65 1.19
N MET A 185 -4.00 7.29 1.70
CA MET A 185 -2.98 6.59 0.92
C MET A 185 -2.19 5.68 1.85
N HIS A 186 -1.77 4.52 1.35
CA HIS A 186 -0.99 3.58 2.14
C HIS A 186 0.28 4.21 2.71
N GLY A 187 0.51 4.01 4.00
CA GLY A 187 1.69 4.52 4.70
C GLY A 187 1.73 6.05 4.86
N MET A 188 0.62 6.75 4.66
CA MET A 188 0.57 8.21 4.80
C MET A 188 0.58 8.61 6.27
N GLY A 189 1.58 9.39 6.65
CA GLY A 189 1.77 9.85 8.02
C GLY A 189 1.29 11.28 8.26
N LEU A 190 1.33 11.70 9.53
CA LEU A 190 0.82 13.00 9.97
C LEU A 190 1.56 14.20 9.35
N ARG A 191 2.84 14.03 8.96
CA ARG A 191 3.56 15.07 8.22
C ARG A 191 2.91 15.32 6.85
N SER A 192 2.65 14.26 6.10
CA SER A 192 1.98 14.37 4.81
C SER A 192 0.57 14.96 4.96
N HIS A 193 -0.17 14.52 5.98
CA HIS A 193 -1.49 15.09 6.29
C HIS A 193 -1.43 16.58 6.61
N TYR A 194 -0.43 17.05 7.36
CA TYR A 194 -0.25 18.47 7.63
C TYR A 194 -0.08 19.28 6.34
N ASN A 195 0.82 18.84 5.45
CA ASN A 195 1.06 19.54 4.19
C ASN A 195 -0.17 19.54 3.27
N LEU A 196 -0.85 18.40 3.17
CA LEU A 196 -2.06 18.27 2.37
C LEU A 196 -3.21 19.15 2.91
N LEU A 197 -3.39 19.20 4.23
CA LEU A 197 -4.37 20.09 4.85
C LEU A 197 -4.03 21.57 4.59
N HIS A 198 -2.76 21.95 4.78
CA HIS A 198 -2.28 23.28 4.50
C HIS A 198 -2.57 23.70 3.04
N THR A 199 -2.28 22.79 2.09
CA THR A 199 -2.57 23.02 0.67
C THR A 199 -4.07 23.15 0.39
N GLN A 200 -4.93 22.30 1.00
CA GLN A 200 -6.39 22.44 0.87
C GLN A 200 -6.87 23.82 1.36
N ILE A 201 -6.33 24.28 2.47
CA ILE A 201 -6.66 25.62 3.03
C ILE A 201 -6.19 26.73 2.08
N ALA A 202 -4.96 26.64 1.57
CA ALA A 202 -4.41 27.61 0.61
C ALA A 202 -5.23 27.68 -0.70
N MET A 203 -5.79 26.55 -1.14
CA MET A 203 -6.73 26.49 -2.28
C MET A 203 -8.12 27.05 -1.93
N GLY A 204 -8.36 27.54 -0.71
CA GLY A 204 -9.68 27.98 -0.25
C GLY A 204 -10.66 26.85 0.01
N MET A 205 -10.22 25.61 0.04
CA MET A 205 -11.04 24.42 0.33
C MET A 205 -11.02 24.07 1.83
N ILE A 206 -11.39 25.05 2.67
CA ILE A 206 -11.39 24.92 4.13
C ILE A 206 -12.57 24.06 4.57
N PRO A 207 -12.36 22.87 5.16
CA PRO A 207 -13.45 22.03 5.63
C PRO A 207 -14.05 22.55 6.95
N LYS A 208 -15.33 22.27 7.19
CA LYS A 208 -15.94 22.53 8.51
C LYS A 208 -15.49 21.51 9.55
N ILE A 209 -15.31 20.26 9.12
CA ILE A 209 -14.90 19.13 9.97
C ILE A 209 -13.71 18.42 9.31
N LEU A 210 -12.68 18.19 10.08
CA LEU A 210 -11.57 17.32 9.76
C LEU A 210 -11.68 16.04 10.60
N VAL A 211 -11.90 14.89 9.94
CA VAL A 211 -11.72 13.59 10.56
C VAL A 211 -10.30 13.14 10.24
N ILE A 212 -9.48 12.94 11.25
CA ILE A 212 -8.09 12.51 11.05
C ILE A 212 -7.84 11.19 11.76
N MET A 213 -7.32 10.24 10.99
CA MET A 213 -6.93 8.96 11.52
C MET A 213 -5.61 9.08 12.27
N ILE A 214 -5.61 8.55 13.49
CA ILE A 214 -4.44 8.48 14.36
C ILE A 214 -4.13 7.01 14.58
N ASN A 215 -3.14 6.51 13.86
CA ASN A 215 -2.63 5.16 14.05
C ASN A 215 -1.30 5.23 14.78
N LEU A 216 -1.07 4.33 15.76
CA LEU A 216 0.19 4.31 16.51
C LEU A 216 1.39 4.13 15.60
N ASP A 217 1.27 3.36 14.53
CA ASP A 217 2.35 3.16 13.57
C ASP A 217 2.71 4.45 12.81
N THR A 218 1.75 5.36 12.58
CA THR A 218 2.01 6.65 11.94
C THR A 218 2.58 7.69 12.91
N LEU A 219 2.38 7.51 14.22
CA LEU A 219 2.94 8.38 15.25
C LEU A 219 4.43 8.13 15.47
N THR A 220 4.95 6.93 15.21
CA THR A 220 6.36 6.57 15.50
C THR A 220 7.38 7.40 14.72
N GLY A 221 6.99 8.05 13.64
CA GLY A 221 7.92 8.66 12.69
C GLY A 221 8.81 7.68 11.93
N LYS A 222 8.80 6.38 12.28
CA LYS A 222 9.64 5.36 11.63
C LYS A 222 9.13 4.93 10.26
N GLN A 223 7.83 5.03 10.01
CA GLN A 223 7.28 4.81 8.67
C GLN A 223 7.80 5.86 7.68
N HIS A 224 8.02 7.09 8.13
CA HIS A 224 8.64 8.12 7.32
C HIS A 224 10.07 7.79 6.89
N LEU A 225 10.66 6.75 7.48
CA LEU A 225 11.94 6.23 7.08
C LEU A 225 11.89 5.34 5.83
N LEU A 226 10.72 4.86 5.42
CA LEU A 226 10.57 4.09 4.20
C LEU A 226 10.39 5.04 3.01
N PRO A 227 11.21 4.95 1.95
CA PRO A 227 11.10 5.84 0.79
C PRO A 227 9.68 5.92 0.22
N ARG A 228 8.98 4.78 0.15
CA ARG A 228 7.58 4.70 -0.32
C ARG A 228 6.58 5.45 0.57
N SER A 229 6.87 5.62 1.86
CA SER A 229 6.00 6.34 2.80
C SER A 229 6.23 7.85 2.80
N GLN A 230 7.22 8.32 2.05
CA GLN A 230 7.48 9.76 1.87
C GLN A 230 6.54 10.38 0.83
N HIS A 231 5.96 9.59 -0.06
CA HIS A 231 5.02 10.04 -1.10
C HIS A 231 5.50 11.26 -1.90
N GLU A 232 6.82 11.38 -2.12
CA GLU A 232 7.44 12.54 -2.78
C GLU A 232 6.79 12.83 -4.15
N GLU A 233 6.63 11.81 -4.98
CA GLU A 233 6.03 11.94 -6.30
C GLU A 233 4.56 12.39 -6.21
N LEU A 234 3.78 11.75 -5.33
CA LEU A 234 2.38 12.11 -5.11
C LEU A 234 2.24 13.56 -4.65
N LEU A 235 3.05 13.98 -3.67
CA LEU A 235 3.01 15.35 -3.15
C LEU A 235 3.40 16.36 -4.23
N ARG A 236 4.40 16.05 -5.04
CA ARG A 236 4.76 16.88 -6.19
C ARG A 236 3.59 17.02 -7.17
N MET A 237 2.95 15.91 -7.56
CA MET A 237 1.77 15.94 -8.43
C MET A 237 0.63 16.78 -7.83
N VAL A 238 0.38 16.66 -6.52
CA VAL A 238 -0.63 17.47 -5.81
C VAL A 238 -0.29 18.96 -5.93
N TYR A 239 0.95 19.34 -5.69
CA TYR A 239 1.37 20.73 -5.73
C TYR A 239 1.31 21.34 -7.14
N GLU A 240 1.79 20.61 -8.13
CA GLU A 240 1.71 21.02 -9.54
C GLU A 240 0.25 21.27 -9.95
N LYS A 241 -0.68 20.44 -9.50
CA LYS A 241 -2.10 20.58 -9.82
C LYS A 241 -2.84 21.62 -8.97
N ALA A 242 -2.43 21.81 -7.72
CA ALA A 242 -3.03 22.77 -6.82
C ALA A 242 -2.66 24.23 -7.18
N HIS A 243 -1.56 24.44 -7.91
CA HIS A 243 -1.02 25.76 -8.26
C HIS A 243 -0.86 26.69 -7.03
N VAL A 244 -0.48 26.10 -5.91
CA VAL A 244 -0.25 26.81 -4.66
C VAL A 244 1.25 27.01 -4.50
N ASP A 245 1.66 28.27 -4.46
CA ASP A 245 3.04 28.62 -4.13
C ASP A 245 3.21 28.50 -2.61
N SER A 246 4.01 27.54 -2.17
CA SER A 246 4.17 27.25 -0.75
C SER A 246 5.63 26.98 -0.42
N LYS A 247 6.22 27.90 0.31
CA LYS A 247 7.57 27.75 0.87
C LYS A 247 7.67 26.51 1.76
N GLU A 248 6.61 26.19 2.51
CA GLU A 248 6.56 24.99 3.37
C GLU A 248 6.68 23.69 2.58
N TYR A 249 6.21 23.67 1.35
CA TYR A 249 6.37 22.50 0.49
C TYR A 249 7.81 22.32 0.02
N GLU A 250 8.44 23.40 -0.40
CA GLU A 250 9.85 23.35 -0.79
C GLU A 250 10.71 22.85 0.37
N GLU A 251 10.50 23.39 1.56
CA GLU A 251 11.15 22.92 2.79
C GLU A 251 10.84 21.43 3.08
N TYR A 252 9.61 21.00 2.83
CA TYR A 252 9.23 19.58 2.98
C TYR A 252 9.94 18.68 1.98
N LEU A 253 10.01 19.07 0.71
CA LEU A 253 10.72 18.29 -0.32
C LEU A 253 12.23 18.21 -0.02
N GLU A 254 12.83 19.28 0.47
CA GLU A 254 14.23 19.27 0.89
C GLU A 254 14.46 18.26 2.03
N ILE A 255 13.59 18.27 3.05
CA ILE A 255 13.66 17.31 4.17
C ILE A 255 13.48 15.87 3.67
N VAL A 256 12.55 15.63 2.77
CA VAL A 256 12.34 14.31 2.18
C VAL A 256 13.55 13.86 1.39
N HIS A 257 14.13 14.75 0.60
CA HIS A 257 15.30 14.47 -0.23
C HIS A 257 16.56 14.18 0.60
N GLU A 258 16.82 14.96 1.64
CA GLU A 258 17.93 14.71 2.58
C GLU A 258 17.74 13.39 3.32
N ARG A 259 16.52 13.11 3.79
CA ARG A 259 16.23 11.86 4.49
C ARG A 259 16.39 10.65 3.59
N LYS A 260 16.00 10.71 2.31
CA LYS A 260 16.23 9.62 1.37
C LYS A 260 17.71 9.21 1.28
N LYS A 261 18.63 10.18 1.30
CA LYS A 261 20.07 9.90 1.28
C LYS A 261 20.56 9.23 2.55
N ASN A 262 20.08 9.69 3.70
CA ASN A 262 20.53 9.21 5.00
C ASN A 262 19.88 7.85 5.37
N LEU A 263 18.64 7.64 4.97
CA LEU A 263 17.87 6.46 5.29
C LEU A 263 18.26 5.21 4.54
N GLN A 264 18.71 5.32 3.31
CA GLN A 264 19.27 4.18 2.61
C GLN A 264 20.47 3.60 3.38
N ALA A 265 21.32 4.45 3.94
CA ALA A 265 22.44 4.01 4.76
C ALA A 265 21.98 3.45 6.12
N GLU A 266 21.05 4.09 6.80
CA GLU A 266 20.60 3.73 8.15
C GLU A 266 19.67 2.52 8.14
N PHE A 267 18.75 2.43 7.19
CA PHE A 267 17.86 1.29 7.01
C PHE A 267 18.62 0.00 6.65
N PHE A 268 19.63 0.09 5.80
CA PHE A 268 20.46 -1.08 5.44
C PHE A 268 21.49 -1.45 6.50
N THR A 269 21.95 -0.52 7.32
CA THR A 269 22.92 -0.80 8.40
C THR A 269 22.27 -1.26 9.69
N THR A 270 21.06 -0.79 10.01
CA THR A 270 20.33 -1.14 11.24
C THR A 270 19.37 -2.33 11.06
N ASN A 271 18.96 -2.64 9.84
CA ASN A 271 18.03 -3.74 9.57
C ASN A 271 18.77 -5.06 9.40
N LYS A 272 19.06 -5.74 10.50
CA LYS A 272 19.43 -7.18 10.50
C LYS A 272 18.39 -8.08 9.83
N PHE A 273 17.23 -7.51 9.43
CA PHE A 273 16.10 -8.17 8.79
C PHE A 273 16.09 -8.08 7.25
N GLY A 274 17.13 -7.52 6.64
CA GLY A 274 17.34 -7.54 5.19
C GLY A 274 17.60 -8.92 4.60
N LYS A 275 17.72 -9.97 5.45
CA LYS A 275 17.73 -11.35 4.98
C LYS A 275 16.28 -11.81 4.76
N ARG A 276 16.00 -12.26 3.55
CA ARG A 276 14.71 -12.77 3.08
C ARG A 276 14.14 -13.96 3.87
N ASP A 277 14.90 -14.52 4.82
CA ASP A 277 14.65 -15.77 5.53
C ASP A 277 14.07 -15.61 6.94
N VAL A 278 13.54 -14.44 7.29
CA VAL A 278 12.91 -14.27 8.60
C VAL A 278 11.53 -14.92 8.59
N PRO A 279 11.24 -15.89 9.47
CA PRO A 279 9.92 -16.50 9.59
C PRO A 279 8.82 -15.44 9.73
N SER A 280 7.63 -15.71 9.20
CA SER A 280 6.50 -14.77 9.24
C SER A 280 6.21 -14.26 10.66
N ASP A 281 6.31 -15.12 11.67
CA ASP A 281 6.13 -14.77 13.08
C ASP A 281 7.19 -13.78 13.60
N ALA A 282 8.42 -13.89 13.15
CA ALA A 282 9.47 -12.94 13.53
C ALA A 282 9.26 -11.57 12.90
N LYS A 283 8.78 -11.52 11.64
CA LYS A 283 8.40 -10.26 10.97
C LYS A 283 7.23 -9.60 11.70
N SER A 284 6.20 -10.36 12.06
CA SER A 284 5.06 -9.86 12.82
C SER A 284 5.49 -9.32 14.19
N LYS A 285 6.37 -10.02 14.90
CA LYS A 285 6.93 -9.55 16.19
C LYS A 285 7.65 -8.23 16.08
N VAL A 286 8.48 -8.07 15.04
CA VAL A 286 9.19 -6.82 14.80
C VAL A 286 8.23 -5.70 14.44
N TYR A 287 7.26 -5.98 13.55
CA TYR A 287 6.24 -5.01 13.16
C TYR A 287 5.46 -4.48 14.36
N PHE A 288 4.91 -5.37 15.19
CA PHE A 288 4.17 -4.96 16.39
C PHE A 288 5.04 -4.20 17.39
N ARG A 289 6.27 -4.66 17.61
CA ARG A 289 7.18 -3.99 18.56
C ARG A 289 7.53 -2.58 18.12
N VAL A 290 7.79 -2.40 16.83
CA VAL A 290 8.21 -1.10 16.27
C VAL A 290 7.03 -0.14 16.16
N ASN A 291 5.85 -0.64 15.83
CA ASN A 291 4.72 0.20 15.45
C ASN A 291 3.69 0.39 16.58
N TYR A 292 3.64 -0.53 17.57
CA TYR A 292 2.60 -0.50 18.61
C TYR A 292 3.13 -0.61 20.04
N LEU A 293 4.36 -1.07 20.26
CA LEU A 293 4.92 -1.32 21.60
C LEU A 293 6.12 -0.41 21.92
N TYR A 294 6.18 0.76 21.32
CA TYR A 294 7.16 1.80 21.64
C TYR A 294 6.57 2.77 22.68
N GLU A 295 7.42 3.54 23.33
CA GLU A 295 6.98 4.61 24.23
C GLU A 295 6.70 5.88 23.42
N LEU A 296 5.46 6.38 23.50
CA LEU A 296 5.10 7.68 22.95
C LEU A 296 5.73 8.79 23.79
N ASP A 297 6.45 9.68 23.13
CA ASP A 297 7.00 10.88 23.70
C ASP A 297 6.39 12.11 23.00
N VAL A 298 6.24 13.20 23.73
CA VAL A 298 5.77 14.48 23.19
C VAL A 298 6.67 15.04 22.10
N GLU A 299 7.94 14.65 22.07
CA GLU A 299 8.93 15.01 21.04
C GLU A 299 8.87 14.09 19.81
N THR A 300 8.07 13.01 19.86
CA THR A 300 7.88 12.14 18.71
C THR A 300 7.35 12.94 17.53
N GLU A 301 7.96 12.78 16.35
CA GLU A 301 7.64 13.57 15.15
C GLU A 301 6.15 13.56 14.82
N GLY A 302 5.50 12.39 14.88
CA GLY A 302 4.06 12.28 14.64
C GLY A 302 3.24 13.13 15.59
N ILE A 303 3.61 13.17 16.89
CA ILE A 303 2.94 14.03 17.89
C ILE A 303 3.14 15.51 17.57
N GLN A 304 4.33 15.91 17.14
CA GLN A 304 4.58 17.30 16.75
C GLN A 304 3.75 17.71 15.54
N TYR A 305 3.62 16.86 14.53
CA TYR A 305 2.75 17.14 13.39
C TYR A 305 1.26 17.10 13.74
N LEU A 306 0.82 16.25 14.66
CA LEU A 306 -0.56 16.28 15.17
C LEU A 306 -0.86 17.61 15.86
N LYS A 307 0.06 18.14 16.67
CA LYS A 307 -0.07 19.46 17.28
C LYS A 307 -0.19 20.56 16.22
N LYS A 308 0.65 20.53 15.18
CA LYS A 308 0.58 21.48 14.05
C LYS A 308 -0.75 21.39 13.31
N ILE A 309 -1.28 20.19 13.05
CA ILE A 309 -2.58 19.98 12.41
C ILE A 309 -3.70 20.58 13.27
N ILE A 310 -3.69 20.32 14.58
CA ILE A 310 -4.71 20.84 15.51
C ILE A 310 -4.63 22.37 15.56
N GLN A 311 -3.43 22.94 15.59
CA GLN A 311 -3.26 24.40 15.57
C GLN A 311 -3.78 24.99 14.26
N LEU A 312 -3.37 24.46 13.12
CA LEU A 312 -3.81 24.90 11.80
C LEU A 312 -5.35 24.83 11.65
N ALA A 313 -5.93 23.74 12.14
CA ALA A 313 -7.39 23.57 12.15
C ALA A 313 -8.08 24.63 13.01
N ARG A 314 -7.53 24.92 14.21
CA ARG A 314 -8.08 25.95 15.11
C ARG A 314 -8.02 27.35 14.48
N GLU A 315 -6.91 27.71 13.85
CA GLU A 315 -6.71 28.99 13.17
C GLU A 315 -7.71 29.20 12.02
N ASN A 316 -8.19 28.11 11.42
CA ASN A 316 -9.15 28.12 10.33
C ASN A 316 -10.58 27.72 10.73
N ASN A 317 -10.89 27.67 12.03
CA ASN A 317 -12.20 27.29 12.58
C ASN A 317 -12.68 25.91 12.13
N ILE A 318 -11.78 24.96 11.97
CA ILE A 318 -12.07 23.57 11.60
C ILE A 318 -12.26 22.73 12.86
N LYS A 319 -13.39 22.02 12.96
CA LYS A 319 -13.61 21.04 14.04
C LYS A 319 -12.83 19.76 13.73
N VAL A 320 -11.91 19.38 14.62
CA VAL A 320 -11.14 18.13 14.48
C VAL A 320 -11.82 17.00 15.23
N ILE A 321 -11.95 15.85 14.55
CA ILE A 321 -12.44 14.59 15.11
C ILE A 321 -11.32 13.54 14.89
N PRO A 322 -10.60 13.15 15.94
CA PRO A 322 -9.64 12.07 15.84
C PRO A 322 -10.34 10.71 15.70
N PHE A 323 -9.84 9.86 14.84
CA PHE A 323 -10.27 8.47 14.67
C PHE A 323 -9.09 7.54 14.89
N VAL A 324 -9.23 6.63 15.84
CA VAL A 324 -8.25 5.58 16.11
C VAL A 324 -8.77 4.27 15.50
N PRO A 325 -8.07 3.68 14.54
CA PRO A 325 -8.52 2.43 13.93
C PRO A 325 -8.41 1.28 14.92
N PRO A 326 -9.25 0.23 14.76
CA PRO A 326 -9.14 -0.95 15.58
C PRO A 326 -7.80 -1.67 15.34
N VAL A 327 -7.24 -2.24 16.39
CA VAL A 327 -6.03 -3.07 16.34
C VAL A 327 -6.40 -4.53 16.53
N ASN A 328 -5.71 -5.43 15.85
CA ASN A 328 -5.89 -6.86 16.05
C ASN A 328 -5.27 -7.31 17.39
N TYR A 329 -6.04 -7.16 18.46
CA TYR A 329 -5.64 -7.52 19.82
C TYR A 329 -5.34 -9.01 19.97
N GLU A 330 -6.12 -9.89 19.33
CA GLU A 330 -5.92 -11.34 19.41
C GLU A 330 -4.56 -11.74 18.81
N LEU A 331 -4.20 -11.16 17.69
CA LEU A 331 -2.88 -11.37 17.09
C LEU A 331 -1.77 -10.83 17.99
N GLY A 332 -1.97 -9.64 18.56
CA GLY A 332 -1.00 -9.02 19.48
C GLY A 332 -0.78 -9.88 20.73
N GLU A 333 -1.84 -10.36 21.35
CA GLU A 333 -1.76 -11.27 22.52
C GLU A 333 -1.14 -12.63 22.19
N ARG A 334 -1.47 -13.19 21.03
CA ARG A 334 -0.86 -14.46 20.57
C ARG A 334 0.66 -14.32 20.41
N ILE A 335 1.14 -13.16 19.94
CA ILE A 335 2.58 -12.91 19.68
C ILE A 335 3.35 -12.51 20.93
N PHE A 336 2.76 -11.68 21.81
CA PHE A 336 3.43 -11.06 22.95
C PHE A 336 2.87 -11.47 24.32
N GLY A 337 1.79 -12.25 24.35
CA GLY A 337 1.09 -12.65 25.57
C GLY A 337 0.22 -11.54 26.18
N ALA A 338 -0.31 -11.77 27.38
CA ALA A 338 -1.26 -10.86 28.06
C ALA A 338 -0.71 -9.44 28.33
N ASP A 339 0.60 -9.24 28.27
CA ASP A 339 1.22 -7.91 28.44
C ASP A 339 1.01 -6.99 27.22
N PHE A 340 0.58 -7.54 26.07
CA PHE A 340 0.33 -6.71 24.88
C PHE A 340 -0.67 -5.61 25.17
N ASN A 341 -1.83 -5.94 25.71
CA ASN A 341 -2.89 -4.98 25.99
C ASN A 341 -2.47 -3.91 27.00
N LYS A 342 -1.70 -4.31 28.03
CA LYS A 342 -1.16 -3.33 29.01
C LYS A 342 -0.21 -2.32 28.38
N ARG A 343 0.65 -2.79 27.47
CA ARG A 343 1.62 -1.92 26.79
C ARG A 343 0.93 -1.03 25.76
N TYR A 344 -0.02 -1.60 25.01
CA TYR A 344 -0.80 -0.85 24.04
C TYR A 344 -1.66 0.23 24.71
N ALA A 345 -2.32 -0.08 25.81
CA ALA A 345 -3.16 0.87 26.54
C ALA A 345 -2.37 1.97 27.28
N LYS A 346 -1.05 1.83 27.41
CA LYS A 346 -0.18 2.88 27.97
C LYS A 346 0.08 4.02 26.98
N ASN A 347 0.05 3.71 25.70
CA ASN A 347 0.19 4.68 24.61
C ASN A 347 -1.15 5.30 24.23
#